data_0811352a0f49faa1f54cd09a0eee8d5a
#
_entry.id   0811352a0f49faa1f54cd09a0eee8d5a
#
_cell.length_a   1.000
_cell.length_b   1.000
_cell.length_c   1.000
_cell.angle_alpha   90.00
_cell.angle_beta   90.00
_cell.angle_gamma   90.00
#
_symmetry.space_group_name_H-M   'P 1'
#
loop_
_entity.id
_entity.type
_entity.pdbx_description
1 polymer ?
#
loop_
_entity_poly.entity_id
_entity_poly.type
_entity_poly.pdbx_seq_one_letter_code
_entity_poly.pdbx_strand_id
1 'polypeptide(L)'
;MDKKGDWLIYDKKGNVIPVAQGTDEDKSVTGNGLPKFTGSMTHNFTYKNFDLSVAFRGAAGFDIFNVHDFYFGLQSMTTNQLTTAYSKNAHITTGKNVITDYFIEPGDYLKIDNVTLGYTMNLNKKYIEKIRLFGTANNLYTFTKFT
;
A
#
# COMPACT_ATOMS: atom_id res chain seq x y z
N MET A 1 7.72 -17.14 15.96
CA MET A 1 6.89 -18.36 16.01
C MET A 1 7.72 -19.49 16.55
N ASP A 2 7.10 -20.46 17.21
CA ASP A 2 7.78 -21.67 17.65
C ASP A 2 7.93 -22.69 16.51
N LYS A 3 8.57 -23.84 16.79
CA LYS A 3 8.76 -24.94 15.79
C LYS A 3 7.45 -25.63 15.37
N LYS A 4 6.35 -25.37 16.08
CA LYS A 4 5.02 -25.91 15.80
C LYS A 4 4.13 -24.94 15.03
N GLY A 5 4.64 -23.74 14.70
CA GLY A 5 3.90 -22.70 14.02
C GLY A 5 3.00 -21.86 14.92
N ASP A 6 3.15 -21.95 16.25
CA ASP A 6 2.39 -21.15 17.19
C ASP A 6 3.00 -19.75 17.35
N TRP A 7 2.14 -18.77 17.62
CA TRP A 7 2.55 -17.40 17.84
C TRP A 7 3.32 -17.21 19.13
N LEU A 8 4.47 -16.53 19.04
CA LEU A 8 5.26 -16.08 20.16
C LEU A 8 5.20 -14.56 20.25
N ILE A 9 5.13 -14.04 21.46
CA ILE A 9 5.13 -12.60 21.77
C ILE A 9 6.23 -12.27 22.78
N TYR A 10 6.57 -10.99 22.90
CA TYR A 10 7.42 -10.50 23.99
C TYR A 10 6.56 -10.06 25.15
N ASP A 11 6.93 -10.47 26.36
CA ASP A 11 6.37 -9.93 27.61
C ASP A 11 6.96 -8.53 27.91
N LYS A 12 6.43 -7.84 28.90
CA LYS A 12 6.97 -6.55 29.36
C LYS A 12 8.45 -6.60 29.75
N LYS A 13 8.97 -7.75 30.10
CA LYS A 13 10.37 -7.95 30.50
C LYS A 13 11.28 -8.29 29.34
N GLY A 14 10.74 -8.41 28.14
CA GLY A 14 11.45 -8.77 26.91
C GLY A 14 11.67 -10.29 26.74
N ASN A 15 11.01 -11.14 27.52
CA ASN A 15 11.08 -12.58 27.33
C ASN A 15 10.12 -13.01 26.22
N VAL A 16 10.54 -14.03 25.48
CA VAL A 16 9.69 -14.64 24.45
C VAL A 16 8.78 -15.68 25.09
N ILE A 17 7.47 -15.46 25.00
CA ILE A 17 6.46 -16.34 25.58
C ILE A 17 5.42 -16.76 24.53
N PRO A 18 4.76 -17.93 24.68
CA PRO A 18 3.61 -18.29 23.86
C PRO A 18 2.47 -17.26 24.03
N VAL A 19 1.78 -16.92 22.95
CA VAL A 19 0.67 -15.95 22.97
C VAL A 19 -0.42 -16.31 24.00
N ALA A 20 -0.61 -17.60 24.27
CA ALA A 20 -1.58 -18.07 25.25
C ALA A 20 -1.25 -17.66 26.71
N GLN A 21 -0.01 -17.28 26.97
CA GLN A 21 0.47 -16.80 28.28
C GLN A 21 0.53 -15.27 28.35
N GLY A 22 0.28 -14.59 27.23
CA GLY A 22 0.27 -13.14 27.18
C GLY A 22 -0.91 -12.53 27.91
N THR A 23 -0.67 -11.37 28.51
CA THR A 23 -1.65 -10.56 29.23
C THR A 23 -1.90 -9.25 28.49
N ASP A 24 -2.92 -8.49 28.90
CA ASP A 24 -3.17 -7.15 28.34
C ASP A 24 -2.02 -6.18 28.61
N GLU A 25 -1.22 -6.46 29.63
CA GLU A 25 -0.05 -5.64 29.96
C GLU A 25 1.13 -5.82 29.01
N ASP A 26 1.16 -6.91 28.25
CA ASP A 26 2.20 -7.22 27.28
C ASP A 26 1.92 -6.59 25.89
N LYS A 27 0.76 -5.94 25.77
CA LYS A 27 0.41 -5.22 24.54
C LYS A 27 1.21 -3.94 24.40
N SER A 28 1.74 -3.69 23.22
CA SER A 28 2.49 -2.48 22.88
C SER A 28 1.98 -1.83 21.59
N VAL A 29 2.24 -0.54 21.44
CA VAL A 29 1.98 0.16 20.18
C VAL A 29 3.06 -0.21 19.18
N THR A 30 2.68 -0.90 18.10
CA THR A 30 3.62 -1.47 17.11
C THR A 30 3.62 -0.74 15.78
N GLY A 31 2.69 0.20 15.55
CA GLY A 31 2.62 0.94 14.29
C GLY A 31 1.83 2.23 14.43
N ASN A 32 1.93 3.08 13.41
CA ASN A 32 1.18 4.33 13.31
C ASN A 32 0.53 4.45 11.94
N GLY A 33 -0.80 4.44 11.87
CA GLY A 33 -1.57 4.56 10.63
C GLY A 33 -1.63 5.99 10.05
N LEU A 34 -1.06 6.99 10.73
CA LEU A 34 -1.07 8.37 10.24
C LEU A 34 0.26 8.69 9.54
N PRO A 35 0.23 9.10 8.26
CA PRO A 35 1.43 9.51 7.55
C PRO A 35 2.14 10.68 8.24
N LYS A 36 3.46 10.59 8.38
CA LYS A 36 4.30 11.71 8.85
C LYS A 36 4.46 12.77 7.77
N PHE A 37 4.47 12.34 6.51
CA PHE A 37 4.63 13.21 5.35
C PHE A 37 3.59 12.86 4.30
N THR A 38 2.95 13.88 3.74
CA THR A 38 2.10 13.78 2.56
C THR A 38 2.48 14.89 1.59
N GLY A 39 2.43 14.61 0.30
CA GLY A 39 2.74 15.61 -0.71
C GLY A 39 2.15 15.27 -2.06
N SER A 40 1.98 16.31 -2.85
CA SER A 40 1.60 16.20 -4.25
C SER A 40 2.37 17.21 -5.08
N MET A 41 2.63 16.88 -6.33
CA MET A 41 3.35 17.74 -7.27
C MET A 41 2.79 17.53 -8.66
N THR A 42 2.59 18.62 -9.39
CA THR A 42 2.19 18.57 -10.80
C THR A 42 3.24 19.30 -11.63
N HIS A 43 3.76 18.60 -12.62
CA HIS A 43 4.66 19.18 -13.63
C HIS A 43 3.89 19.43 -14.92
N ASN A 44 4.00 20.64 -15.44
CA ASN A 44 3.44 21.04 -16.72
C ASN A 44 4.59 21.42 -17.67
N PHE A 45 4.64 20.77 -18.80
CA PHE A 45 5.63 21.02 -19.85
C PHE A 45 4.91 21.46 -21.11
N THR A 46 5.43 22.48 -21.76
CA THR A 46 4.92 22.93 -23.05
C THR A 46 6.09 23.06 -24.01
N TYR A 47 5.97 22.40 -25.15
CA TYR A 47 6.94 22.50 -26.22
C TYR A 47 6.25 22.62 -27.59
N LYS A 48 6.41 23.79 -28.22
CA LYS A 48 5.68 24.13 -29.45
C LYS A 48 4.17 23.94 -29.30
N ASN A 49 3.63 22.95 -29.97
CA ASN A 49 2.21 22.63 -29.98
C ASN A 49 1.82 21.51 -29.00
N PHE A 50 2.81 20.92 -28.33
CA PHE A 50 2.59 19.85 -27.33
C PHE A 50 2.53 20.42 -25.94
N ASP A 51 1.62 19.89 -25.14
CA ASP A 51 1.55 20.08 -23.71
C ASP A 51 1.49 18.73 -22.99
N LEU A 52 2.26 18.60 -21.92
CA LEU A 52 2.30 17.43 -21.05
C LEU A 52 2.09 17.88 -19.60
N SER A 53 1.14 17.27 -18.94
CA SER A 53 0.92 17.43 -17.50
C SER A 53 1.09 16.09 -16.82
N VAL A 54 1.90 16.05 -15.75
CA VAL A 54 2.11 14.84 -14.93
C VAL A 54 1.90 15.20 -13.47
N ALA A 55 0.94 14.53 -12.84
CA ALA A 55 0.62 14.70 -11.43
C ALA A 55 1.09 13.49 -10.61
N PHE A 56 1.79 13.79 -9.54
CA PHE A 56 2.28 12.83 -8.55
C PHE A 56 1.63 13.10 -7.19
N ARG A 57 1.44 12.04 -6.43
CA ARG A 57 1.00 12.09 -5.03
C ARG A 57 1.73 11.03 -4.23
N GLY A 58 2.07 11.33 -2.98
CA GLY A 58 2.71 10.37 -2.10
C GLY A 58 2.43 10.62 -0.63
N ALA A 59 2.62 9.57 0.15
CA ALA A 59 2.61 9.62 1.60
C ALA A 59 3.70 8.69 2.14
N ALA A 60 4.29 9.06 3.27
CA ALA A 60 5.38 8.31 3.87
C ALA A 60 5.38 8.40 5.41
N GLY A 61 6.00 7.40 6.03
CA GLY A 61 6.16 7.31 7.47
C GLY A 61 4.90 6.87 8.20
N PHE A 62 4.18 5.91 7.64
CA PHE A 62 3.02 5.29 8.26
C PHE A 62 2.98 3.78 7.98
N ASP A 63 2.17 3.09 8.77
CA ASP A 63 2.00 1.65 8.70
C ASP A 63 0.55 1.30 8.36
N ILE A 64 0.37 0.17 7.70
CA ILE A 64 -0.94 -0.39 7.34
C ILE A 64 -1.05 -1.77 7.97
N PHE A 65 -2.17 -2.06 8.64
CA PHE A 65 -2.51 -3.41 9.03
C PHE A 65 -3.12 -4.16 7.85
N ASN A 66 -2.42 -5.21 7.38
CA ASN A 66 -2.86 -6.02 6.26
C ASN A 66 -4.01 -6.95 6.67
N VAL A 67 -5.22 -6.41 6.63
CA VAL A 67 -6.46 -7.11 7.01
C VAL A 67 -6.73 -8.31 6.12
N HIS A 68 -6.39 -8.23 4.83
CA HIS A 68 -6.59 -9.34 3.89
C HIS A 68 -5.70 -10.52 4.23
N ASP A 69 -4.41 -10.28 4.48
CA ASP A 69 -3.47 -11.34 4.87
C ASP A 69 -3.83 -11.91 6.25
N PHE A 70 -4.29 -11.06 7.17
CA PHE A 70 -4.75 -11.48 8.49
C PHE A 70 -5.96 -12.44 8.43
N TYR A 71 -6.98 -12.14 7.61
CA TYR A 71 -8.19 -12.98 7.53
C TYR A 71 -8.08 -14.12 6.53
N PHE A 72 -7.40 -13.94 5.41
CA PHE A 72 -7.41 -14.90 4.31
C PHE A 72 -6.03 -15.47 3.97
N GLY A 73 -4.99 -14.95 4.57
CA GLY A 73 -3.60 -15.36 4.32
C GLY A 73 -3.11 -16.50 5.22
N LEU A 74 -3.96 -17.14 6.03
CA LEU A 74 -3.58 -18.23 6.92
C LEU A 74 -4.32 -19.52 6.57
N GLN A 75 -3.61 -20.67 6.65
CA GLN A 75 -4.18 -21.99 6.33
C GLN A 75 -5.27 -22.46 7.30
N SER A 76 -5.37 -21.83 8.47
CA SER A 76 -6.37 -22.14 9.48
C SER A 76 -7.80 -21.73 9.12
N MET A 77 -7.97 -20.91 8.08
CA MET A 77 -9.28 -20.46 7.63
C MET A 77 -9.95 -21.51 6.76
N THR A 78 -11.24 -21.76 7.00
CA THR A 78 -12.07 -22.71 6.25
C THR A 78 -12.68 -22.14 4.98
N THR A 79 -12.50 -20.84 4.73
CA THR A 79 -13.02 -20.10 3.58
C THR A 79 -11.98 -19.96 2.47
N ASN A 80 -12.30 -19.23 1.39
CA ASN A 80 -11.35 -18.91 0.35
C ASN A 80 -10.09 -18.26 0.93
N GLN A 81 -8.93 -18.77 0.56
CA GLN A 81 -7.63 -18.33 1.07
C GLN A 81 -6.82 -17.65 -0.02
N LEU A 82 -5.97 -16.73 0.39
CA LEU A 82 -4.96 -16.14 -0.50
C LEU A 82 -3.84 -17.15 -0.77
N THR A 83 -3.16 -16.99 -1.89
CA THR A 83 -1.94 -17.76 -2.22
C THR A 83 -0.83 -17.58 -1.19
N THR A 84 -0.83 -16.46 -0.46
CA THR A 84 0.08 -16.18 0.66
C THR A 84 -0.02 -17.22 1.78
N ALA A 85 -1.19 -17.80 2.01
CA ALA A 85 -1.39 -18.88 2.98
C ALA A 85 -0.51 -20.12 2.70
N TYR A 86 -0.21 -20.37 1.42
CA TYR A 86 0.57 -21.54 0.97
C TYR A 86 2.00 -21.17 0.56
N SER A 87 2.38 -19.90 0.63
CA SER A 87 3.72 -19.41 0.28
C SER A 87 4.36 -18.68 1.47
N LYS A 88 4.16 -17.38 1.60
CA LYS A 88 4.73 -16.53 2.66
C LYS A 88 4.38 -17.04 4.06
N ASN A 89 3.13 -17.44 4.27
CA ASN A 89 2.57 -17.81 5.58
C ASN A 89 2.44 -19.32 5.78
N ALA A 90 2.99 -20.15 4.88
CA ALA A 90 2.87 -21.62 4.95
C ALA A 90 3.40 -22.24 6.27
N HIS A 91 4.29 -21.51 6.96
CA HIS A 91 4.85 -21.93 8.25
C HIS A 91 3.94 -21.64 9.45
N ILE A 92 2.84 -20.88 9.23
CA ILE A 92 1.85 -20.53 10.28
C ILE A 92 0.78 -21.61 10.29
N THR A 93 0.86 -22.55 11.20
CA THR A 93 -0.05 -23.69 11.28
C THR A 93 -1.05 -23.60 12.43
N THR A 94 -0.92 -22.57 13.27
CA THR A 94 -1.88 -22.32 14.35
C THR A 94 -3.25 -21.93 13.82
N GLY A 95 -4.30 -22.55 14.34
CA GLY A 95 -5.68 -22.25 13.99
C GLY A 95 -6.23 -20.94 14.60
N LYS A 96 -5.38 -20.08 15.14
CA LYS A 96 -5.79 -18.85 15.82
C LYS A 96 -5.25 -17.62 15.13
N ASN A 97 -6.15 -16.74 14.71
CA ASN A 97 -5.77 -15.40 14.29
C ASN A 97 -5.45 -14.56 15.51
N VAL A 98 -4.21 -14.11 15.59
CA VAL A 98 -3.73 -13.20 16.63
C VAL A 98 -3.29 -11.91 15.97
N ILE A 99 -3.81 -10.79 16.48
CA ILE A 99 -3.38 -9.46 16.04
C ILE A 99 -1.96 -9.24 16.54
N THR A 100 -1.00 -9.27 15.61
CA THR A 100 0.42 -9.06 15.87
C THR A 100 1.01 -8.08 14.86
N ASP A 101 2.21 -7.61 15.13
CA ASP A 101 3.02 -6.79 14.23
C ASP A 101 3.39 -7.49 12.91
N TYR A 102 3.26 -8.82 12.85
CA TYR A 102 3.48 -9.59 11.63
C TYR A 102 2.64 -9.12 10.43
N PHE A 103 1.43 -8.63 10.70
CA PHE A 103 0.51 -8.13 9.68
C PHE A 103 0.58 -6.61 9.48
N ILE A 104 1.56 -5.94 10.10
CA ILE A 104 1.82 -4.52 9.92
C ILE A 104 2.87 -4.37 8.83
N GLU A 105 2.52 -3.63 7.79
CA GLU A 105 3.37 -3.38 6.63
C GLU A 105 3.57 -1.88 6.43
N PRO A 106 4.73 -1.44 5.89
CA PRO A 106 4.93 -0.03 5.53
C PRO A 106 3.89 0.42 4.52
N GLY A 107 3.19 1.51 4.84
CA GLY A 107 2.17 2.10 3.98
C GLY A 107 2.70 3.12 2.98
N ASP A 108 4.01 3.35 2.95
CA ASP A 108 4.65 4.34 2.09
C ASP A 108 4.34 4.12 0.62
N TYR A 109 3.98 5.19 -0.07
CA TYR A 109 3.75 5.12 -1.51
C TYR A 109 4.08 6.43 -2.23
N LEU A 110 4.44 6.29 -3.52
CA LEU A 110 4.47 7.36 -4.51
C LEU A 110 3.64 6.91 -5.71
N LYS A 111 2.67 7.72 -6.11
CA LYS A 111 1.74 7.40 -7.18
C LYS A 111 1.83 8.40 -8.32
N ILE A 112 1.80 7.89 -9.55
CA ILE A 112 1.55 8.69 -10.74
C ILE A 112 0.03 8.73 -10.93
N ASP A 113 -0.57 9.84 -10.47
CA ASP A 113 -2.03 9.97 -10.41
C ASP A 113 -2.64 10.23 -11.78
N ASN A 114 -2.03 11.13 -12.54
CA ASN A 114 -2.55 11.57 -13.83
C ASN A 114 -1.40 11.92 -14.77
N VAL A 115 -1.54 11.52 -16.03
CA VAL A 115 -0.70 12.00 -17.13
C VAL A 115 -1.63 12.44 -18.25
N THR A 116 -1.49 13.68 -18.69
CA THR A 116 -2.24 14.24 -19.82
C THR A 116 -1.26 14.72 -20.87
N LEU A 117 -1.39 14.23 -22.09
CA LEU A 117 -0.65 14.70 -23.26
C LEU A 117 -1.64 15.39 -24.21
N GLY A 118 -1.36 16.63 -24.56
CA GLY A 118 -2.14 17.42 -25.50
C GLY A 118 -1.34 17.85 -26.72
N TYR A 119 -2.03 18.05 -27.81
CA TYR A 119 -1.51 18.67 -29.05
C TYR A 119 -2.46 19.69 -29.57
N THR A 120 -2.00 20.94 -29.76
CA THR A 120 -2.79 22.05 -30.24
C THR A 120 -2.43 22.39 -31.67
N MET A 121 -3.39 22.31 -32.58
CA MET A 121 -3.28 22.74 -33.98
C MET A 121 -3.88 24.12 -34.15
N ASN A 122 -3.08 25.06 -34.67
CA ASN A 122 -3.57 26.39 -35.07
C ASN A 122 -4.03 26.30 -36.55
N LEU A 123 -5.31 26.48 -36.75
CA LEU A 123 -5.88 26.35 -38.13
C LEU A 123 -6.07 27.70 -38.80
N ASN A 124 -6.14 28.82 -38.04
CA ASN A 124 -6.32 30.20 -38.52
C ASN A 124 -7.44 30.34 -39.57
N LYS A 125 -8.52 29.56 -39.42
CA LYS A 125 -9.66 29.61 -40.33
C LYS A 125 -10.77 30.46 -39.76
N LYS A 126 -11.62 31.01 -40.66
CA LYS A 126 -12.70 32.00 -40.30
C LYS A 126 -13.62 31.58 -39.14
N TYR A 127 -13.80 30.24 -38.93
CA TYR A 127 -14.72 29.71 -37.91
C TYR A 127 -14.03 28.86 -36.85
N ILE A 128 -12.79 28.43 -37.08
CA ILE A 128 -12.04 27.56 -36.15
C ILE A 128 -10.61 28.08 -36.09
N GLU A 129 -10.24 28.67 -34.99
CA GLU A 129 -8.89 29.19 -34.78
C GLU A 129 -7.93 28.08 -34.32
N LYS A 130 -8.38 27.23 -33.40
CA LYS A 130 -7.54 26.20 -32.76
C LYS A 130 -8.33 24.92 -32.52
N ILE A 131 -7.66 23.80 -32.66
CA ILE A 131 -8.16 22.48 -32.23
C ILE A 131 -7.10 21.90 -31.29
N ARG A 132 -7.51 21.47 -30.09
CA ARG A 132 -6.65 20.74 -29.17
C ARG A 132 -7.16 19.30 -29.03
N LEU A 133 -6.31 18.35 -29.36
CA LEU A 133 -6.51 16.94 -29.07
C LEU A 133 -5.72 16.58 -27.83
N PHE A 134 -6.30 15.78 -26.93
CA PHE A 134 -5.60 15.34 -25.75
C PHE A 134 -6.00 13.92 -25.35
N GLY A 135 -5.07 13.23 -24.71
CA GLY A 135 -5.28 11.95 -24.06
C GLY A 135 -4.88 12.04 -22.60
N THR A 136 -5.69 11.45 -21.72
CA THR A 136 -5.44 11.42 -20.29
C THR A 136 -5.45 9.99 -19.78
N ALA A 137 -4.44 9.64 -18.98
CA ALA A 137 -4.37 8.38 -18.28
C ALA A 137 -4.35 8.67 -16.76
N ASN A 138 -5.22 7.98 -16.01
CA ASN A 138 -5.34 8.11 -14.56
C ASN A 138 -4.86 6.86 -13.87
N ASN A 139 -4.36 7.01 -12.63
CA ASN A 139 -3.95 5.89 -11.78
C ASN A 139 -2.91 4.99 -12.45
N LEU A 140 -1.91 5.58 -13.12
CA LEU A 140 -0.98 4.85 -13.97
C LEU A 140 -0.13 3.85 -13.21
N TYR A 141 0.46 4.28 -12.11
CA TYR A 141 1.33 3.40 -11.33
C TYR A 141 1.47 3.86 -9.88
N THR A 142 1.59 2.90 -8.97
CA THR A 142 1.87 3.16 -7.56
C THR A 142 3.13 2.40 -7.15
N PHE A 143 4.15 3.14 -6.74
CA PHE A 143 5.36 2.59 -6.11
C PHE A 143 5.06 2.41 -4.63
N THR A 144 5.03 1.19 -4.15
CA THR A 144 4.78 0.85 -2.75
C THR A 144 5.49 -0.45 -2.38
N LYS A 145 5.74 -0.63 -1.09
CA LYS A 145 6.22 -1.91 -0.52
C LYS A 145 5.08 -2.74 0.06
N PHE A 146 3.87 -2.19 0.10
CA PHE A 146 2.69 -2.92 0.54
C PHE A 146 2.37 -4.07 -0.43
N THR A 147 2.15 -5.26 0.10
CA THR A 147 1.94 -6.51 -0.65
C THR A 147 0.51 -7.04 -0.57
#